data_a3c802ba88c05b4979446cd69a921b19
#
_entry.id   a3c802ba88c05b4979446cd69a921b19
#
_cell.length_a   1.000
_cell.length_b   1.000
_cell.length_c   1.000
_cell.angle_alpha   90.00
_cell.angle_beta   90.00
_cell.angle_gamma   90.00
#
_symmetry.space_group_name_H-M   'P 1'
#
loop_
_entity.id
_entity.type
_entity.pdbx_description
1 polymer ?
#
loop_
_entity_poly.entity_id
_entity_poly.type
_entity_poly.pdbx_seq_one_letter_code
_entity_poly.pdbx_strand_id
1 'polypeptide(L)'
;MSSNDDNPTSGGRGLDLGRRMFRGGHITELEDLTPTSRRMRLAGPKLSGVTWAPGTHVRIKLGALTLRTYSVWDADPHEGWIDLVLFDHQGPDSIGRTWAENARIGQYVVALRDPRTISLLPEAPWHLFAGEETAAPAFGSLMRAVPASAMVVGVQQADDEDDHITLPRPLTRIERHGASAASSQQLVDAVAALDLPEVPGAAYLFGEARTIQMIRTHLVTDRGWNRRSIVTKPFWTPGKRGLD
;
A
#
# COMPACT_ATOMS: atom_id res chain seq x y z
N MET A 1 25.12 58.63 10.54
CA MET A 1 25.27 57.52 11.50
C MET A 1 24.31 56.44 11.08
N SER A 2 24.82 55.48 10.35
CA SER A 2 24.09 54.38 9.74
C SER A 2 23.92 53.25 10.74
N SER A 3 22.72 52.73 10.86
CA SER A 3 22.47 51.47 11.55
C SER A 3 22.05 50.48 10.50
N ASN A 4 22.89 49.48 10.27
CA ASN A 4 22.62 48.29 9.53
C ASN A 4 21.69 47.41 10.36
N ASP A 5 20.52 47.08 9.84
CA ASP A 5 19.71 45.93 10.30
C ASP A 5 19.98 44.73 9.39
N ASP A 6 20.80 43.83 9.89
CA ASP A 6 20.99 42.53 9.33
C ASP A 6 19.73 41.66 9.57
N ASN A 7 19.08 41.26 8.50
CA ASN A 7 17.99 40.33 8.50
C ASN A 7 18.57 38.89 8.29
N PRO A 8 18.50 37.98 9.26
CA PRO A 8 19.02 36.61 9.08
C PRO A 8 17.98 35.69 8.51
N THR A 9 18.22 35.28 7.28
CA THR A 9 18.04 33.92 6.75
C THR A 9 16.68 33.24 6.87
N SER A 10 15.91 33.35 5.76
CA SER A 10 14.76 32.48 5.45
C SER A 10 15.17 31.11 4.85
N GLY A 11 16.46 30.76 4.83
CA GLY A 11 17.00 29.57 4.17
C GLY A 11 16.87 28.25 4.98
N GLY A 12 16.65 28.31 6.30
CA GLY A 12 16.75 27.13 7.16
C GLY A 12 15.54 26.21 7.14
N ARG A 13 14.33 26.72 6.94
CA ARG A 13 13.10 25.90 7.04
C ARG A 13 12.85 25.00 5.83
N GLY A 14 13.23 25.39 4.63
CA GLY A 14 13.07 24.60 3.42
C GLY A 14 13.99 23.40 3.35
N LEU A 15 15.23 23.55 3.82
CA LEU A 15 16.23 22.46 3.86
C LEU A 15 15.91 21.41 4.94
N ASP A 16 15.29 21.79 6.05
CA ASP A 16 14.91 20.87 7.12
C ASP A 16 13.66 20.06 6.75
N LEU A 17 12.71 20.65 6.04
CA LEU A 17 11.54 19.94 5.50
C LEU A 17 11.95 18.89 4.48
N GLY A 18 12.85 19.22 3.56
CA GLY A 18 13.39 18.26 2.59
C GLY A 18 14.11 17.09 3.26
N ARG A 19 14.94 17.35 4.29
CA ARG A 19 15.62 16.32 5.07
C ARG A 19 14.68 15.39 5.82
N ARG A 20 13.51 15.88 6.27
CA ARG A 20 12.47 15.07 6.96
C ARG A 20 11.66 14.20 6.02
N MET A 21 11.55 14.55 4.75
CA MET A 21 10.83 13.76 3.75
C MET A 21 11.68 12.63 3.16
N PHE A 22 13.00 12.83 3.02
CA PHE A 22 13.91 11.83 2.48
C PHE A 22 14.36 10.89 3.59
N ARG A 23 13.97 9.65 3.47
CA ARG A 23 14.43 8.52 4.27
C ARG A 23 15.28 7.65 3.38
N GLY A 24 16.11 6.82 3.96
CA GLY A 24 16.90 5.87 3.20
C GLY A 24 17.51 4.84 4.11
N GLY A 25 17.67 3.67 3.57
CA GLY A 25 18.26 2.54 4.26
C GLY A 25 18.92 1.61 3.25
N HIS A 26 19.64 0.64 3.78
CA HIS A 26 20.17 -0.46 2.98
C HIS A 26 19.17 -1.60 2.96
N ILE A 27 19.13 -2.32 1.85
CA ILE A 27 18.41 -3.59 1.78
C ILE A 27 19.14 -4.58 2.69
N THR A 28 18.48 -5.07 3.71
CA THR A 28 19.05 -6.05 4.66
C THR A 28 18.49 -7.44 4.47
N GLU A 29 17.28 -7.55 3.95
CA GLU A 29 16.62 -8.83 3.70
C GLU A 29 15.87 -8.78 2.36
N LEU A 30 15.87 -9.91 1.67
CA LEU A 30 15.05 -10.21 0.50
C LEU A 30 14.50 -11.63 0.68
N GLU A 31 13.16 -11.76 0.58
CA GLU A 31 12.47 -13.03 0.80
C GLU A 31 11.31 -13.14 -0.19
N ASP A 32 11.25 -14.23 -0.94
CA ASP A 32 10.13 -14.50 -1.82
C ASP A 32 8.93 -14.96 -0.96
N LEU A 33 7.84 -14.21 -1.00
CA LEU A 33 6.61 -14.51 -0.27
C LEU A 33 5.69 -15.43 -1.09
N THR A 34 5.71 -15.22 -2.41
CA THR A 34 4.96 -15.98 -3.41
C THR A 34 5.81 -16.05 -4.68
N PRO A 35 5.46 -16.88 -5.67
CA PRO A 35 6.16 -16.92 -6.95
C PRO A 35 6.27 -15.54 -7.64
N THR A 36 5.32 -14.65 -7.39
CA THR A 36 5.23 -13.34 -8.04
C THR A 36 5.45 -12.15 -7.10
N SER A 37 5.78 -12.38 -5.83
CA SER A 37 6.01 -11.31 -4.86
C SER A 37 7.20 -11.56 -3.95
N ARG A 38 7.90 -10.47 -3.61
CA ARG A 38 9.10 -10.50 -2.77
C ARG A 38 9.02 -9.44 -1.68
N ARG A 39 9.25 -9.82 -0.44
CA ARG A 39 9.47 -8.89 0.67
C ARG A 39 10.88 -8.33 0.60
N MET A 40 11.01 -7.02 0.79
CA MET A 40 12.26 -6.30 0.89
C MET A 40 12.29 -5.52 2.20
N ARG A 41 13.29 -5.78 3.06
CA ARG A 41 13.53 -4.97 4.25
C ARG A 41 14.56 -3.88 3.97
N LEU A 42 14.17 -2.65 4.27
CA LEU A 42 15.08 -1.51 4.32
C LEU A 42 15.37 -1.16 5.77
N ALA A 43 16.65 -1.11 6.15
CA ALA A 43 17.07 -0.73 7.49
C ALA A 43 18.13 0.37 7.46
N GLY A 44 18.08 1.24 8.46
CA GLY A 44 19.08 2.29 8.60
C GLY A 44 18.70 3.40 9.58
N PRO A 45 19.68 4.19 10.05
CA PRO A 45 19.46 5.19 11.10
C PRO A 45 18.46 6.29 10.74
N LYS A 46 18.21 6.53 9.44
CA LYS A 46 17.19 7.49 8.99
C LYS A 46 15.75 6.94 9.09
N LEU A 47 15.57 5.66 9.34
CA LEU A 47 14.29 5.00 9.55
C LEU A 47 13.98 4.83 11.03
N SER A 48 15.00 4.86 11.90
CA SER A 48 14.86 4.79 13.36
C SER A 48 14.13 6.02 13.90
N GLY A 49 13.28 5.81 14.90
CA GLY A 49 12.46 6.85 15.53
C GLY A 49 11.35 7.43 14.64
N VAL A 50 11.13 6.87 13.44
CA VAL A 50 10.08 7.31 12.54
C VAL A 50 8.81 6.51 12.79
N THR A 51 7.73 7.18 13.16
CA THR A 51 6.43 6.52 13.29
C THR A 51 5.88 6.17 11.92
N TRP A 52 5.70 4.88 11.66
CA TRP A 52 5.08 4.33 10.46
C TRP A 52 3.65 3.90 10.78
N ALA A 53 2.72 4.85 10.70
CA ALA A 53 1.30 4.53 10.93
C ALA A 53 0.81 3.47 9.92
N PRO A 54 -0.10 2.57 10.31
CA PRO A 54 -0.75 1.65 9.37
C PRO A 54 -1.32 2.38 8.16
N GLY A 55 -1.13 1.79 6.97
CA GLY A 55 -1.53 2.40 5.71
C GLY A 55 -0.59 3.49 5.17
N THR A 56 0.59 3.67 5.78
CA THR A 56 1.63 4.57 5.25
C THR A 56 2.19 4.04 3.93
N HIS A 57 2.48 4.97 3.03
CA HIS A 57 3.14 4.69 1.76
C HIS A 57 4.49 5.39 1.69
N VAL A 58 5.41 4.80 0.95
CA VAL A 58 6.69 5.40 0.59
C VAL A 58 6.86 5.43 -0.92
N ARG A 59 7.55 6.44 -1.42
CA ARG A 59 7.96 6.51 -2.82
C ARG A 59 9.42 6.16 -2.92
N ILE A 60 9.73 5.09 -3.59
CA ILE A 60 11.09 4.63 -3.84
C ILE A 60 11.61 5.29 -5.12
N LYS A 61 12.80 5.86 -5.03
CA LYS A 61 13.51 6.41 -6.19
C LYS A 61 14.21 5.29 -6.93
N LEU A 62 13.70 4.96 -8.14
CA LEU A 62 14.24 3.88 -8.98
C LEU A 62 15.26 4.38 -10.03
N GLY A 63 15.31 5.67 -10.26
CA GLY A 63 16.20 6.31 -11.24
C GLY A 63 16.26 7.81 -11.04
N ALA A 64 16.77 8.55 -12.02
CA ALA A 64 16.94 10.01 -11.89
C ALA A 64 15.61 10.72 -11.58
N LEU A 65 14.54 10.37 -12.30
CA LEU A 65 13.22 11.02 -12.22
C LEU A 65 12.06 10.04 -11.98
N THR A 66 12.36 8.75 -11.75
CA THR A 66 11.32 7.73 -11.58
C THR A 66 11.09 7.42 -10.13
N LEU A 67 9.88 7.63 -9.66
CA LEU A 67 9.40 7.22 -8.34
C LEU A 67 8.37 6.11 -8.51
N ARG A 68 8.32 5.20 -7.53
CA ARG A 68 7.25 4.20 -7.40
C ARG A 68 6.78 4.17 -5.97
N THR A 69 5.46 4.13 -5.82
CA THR A 69 4.81 4.11 -4.51
C THR A 69 4.62 2.67 -4.05
N TYR A 70 5.04 2.39 -2.83
CA TYR A 70 4.85 1.11 -2.15
C TYR A 70 4.18 1.32 -0.79
N SER A 71 3.28 0.41 -0.44
CA SER A 71 2.73 0.37 0.91
C SER A 71 3.77 -0.17 1.88
N VAL A 72 3.91 0.46 3.04
CA VAL A 72 4.70 -0.11 4.13
C VAL A 72 3.92 -1.30 4.68
N TRP A 73 4.47 -2.50 4.47
CA TRP A 73 3.87 -3.77 4.92
C TRP A 73 4.00 -3.92 6.43
N ASP A 74 5.21 -3.70 6.95
CA ASP A 74 5.52 -3.76 8.36
C ASP A 74 6.68 -2.79 8.68
N ALA A 75 6.86 -2.46 9.94
CA ALA A 75 7.91 -1.54 10.35
C ALA A 75 8.23 -1.67 11.84
N ASP A 76 9.49 -1.48 12.18
CA ASP A 76 9.91 -1.28 13.55
C ASP A 76 10.69 0.05 13.67
N PRO A 77 10.09 1.07 14.28
CA PRO A 77 10.74 2.35 14.47
C PRO A 77 11.89 2.30 15.49
N HIS A 78 11.91 1.34 16.40
CA HIS A 78 12.99 1.19 17.37
C HIS A 78 14.23 0.59 16.70
N GLU A 79 14.06 -0.51 15.98
CA GLU A 79 15.13 -1.17 15.22
C GLU A 79 15.48 -0.40 13.92
N GLY A 80 14.62 0.50 13.47
CA GLY A 80 14.86 1.37 12.33
C GLY A 80 14.77 0.67 10.97
N TRP A 81 13.73 -0.14 10.77
CA TRP A 81 13.47 -0.78 9.48
C TRP A 81 12.00 -0.66 9.04
N ILE A 82 11.81 -0.83 7.74
CA ILE A 82 10.51 -0.99 7.08
C ILE A 82 10.56 -2.16 6.11
N ASP A 83 9.46 -2.88 5.99
CA ASP A 83 9.25 -3.91 4.98
C ASP A 83 8.32 -3.40 3.87
N LEU A 84 8.71 -3.65 2.64
CA LEU A 84 7.94 -3.40 1.43
C LEU A 84 7.72 -4.72 0.70
N VAL A 85 6.61 -4.85 -0.02
CA VAL A 85 6.41 -5.99 -0.92
C VAL A 85 6.47 -5.51 -2.36
N LEU A 86 7.30 -6.15 -3.12
CA LEU A 86 7.53 -5.92 -4.54
C LEU A 86 6.80 -7.01 -5.33
N PHE A 87 6.04 -6.62 -6.34
CA PHE A 87 5.34 -7.55 -7.22
C PHE A 87 6.01 -7.63 -8.57
N ASP A 88 6.10 -8.85 -9.11
CA ASP A 88 6.47 -9.10 -10.49
C ASP A 88 5.26 -8.84 -11.40
N HIS A 89 5.05 -7.57 -11.75
CA HIS A 89 4.00 -7.23 -12.70
C HIS A 89 4.43 -7.67 -14.10
N GLN A 90 3.70 -8.60 -14.69
CA GLN A 90 3.87 -9.04 -16.06
C GLN A 90 3.65 -7.85 -17.02
N GLY A 91 4.74 -7.39 -17.63
CA GLY A 91 4.73 -6.34 -18.65
C GLY A 91 6.16 -6.05 -19.11
N PRO A 92 6.41 -5.97 -20.43
CA PRO A 92 7.78 -5.97 -20.98
C PRO A 92 8.65 -4.77 -20.56
N ASP A 93 8.09 -3.70 -19.99
CA ASP A 93 8.80 -2.45 -19.72
C ASP A 93 8.59 -1.90 -18.30
N SER A 94 8.38 -2.74 -17.31
CA SER A 94 8.21 -2.29 -15.94
C SER A 94 9.56 -1.95 -15.29
N ILE A 95 9.89 -0.65 -15.20
CA ILE A 95 11.08 -0.17 -14.46
C ILE A 95 11.06 -0.69 -13.01
N GLY A 96 9.87 -0.82 -12.41
CA GLY A 96 9.69 -1.39 -11.08
C GLY A 96 10.11 -2.85 -11.00
N ARG A 97 9.72 -3.65 -11.98
CA ARG A 97 10.10 -5.06 -12.11
C ARG A 97 11.62 -5.20 -12.25
N THR A 98 12.20 -4.53 -13.25
CA THR A 98 13.65 -4.57 -13.47
C THR A 98 14.43 -4.16 -12.22
N TRP A 99 13.95 -3.17 -11.50
CA TRP A 99 14.56 -2.75 -10.24
C TRP A 99 14.42 -3.83 -9.15
N ALA A 100 13.24 -4.41 -8.99
CA ALA A 100 12.98 -5.48 -8.01
C ALA A 100 13.83 -6.73 -8.27
N GLU A 101 13.96 -7.16 -9.53
CA GLU A 101 14.81 -8.27 -9.95
C GLU A 101 16.31 -8.01 -9.68
N ASN A 102 16.74 -6.75 -9.80
CA ASN A 102 18.12 -6.33 -9.59
C ASN A 102 18.42 -5.84 -8.17
N ALA A 103 17.43 -5.84 -7.28
CA ALA A 103 17.65 -5.48 -5.87
C ALA A 103 18.64 -6.46 -5.21
N ARG A 104 19.58 -5.92 -4.41
CA ARG A 104 20.61 -6.73 -3.74
C ARG A 104 20.78 -6.29 -2.29
N ILE A 105 21.05 -7.23 -1.41
CA ILE A 105 21.42 -6.96 -0.02
C ILE A 105 22.62 -6.01 -0.01
N GLY A 106 22.59 -5.01 0.87
CA GLY A 106 23.60 -3.96 0.98
C GLY A 106 23.35 -2.74 0.07
N GLN A 107 22.46 -2.84 -0.91
CA GLN A 107 22.11 -1.70 -1.77
C GLN A 107 21.42 -0.60 -0.98
N TYR A 108 21.88 0.65 -1.14
CA TYR A 108 21.22 1.81 -0.54
C TYR A 108 20.01 2.26 -1.36
N VAL A 109 18.87 2.42 -0.70
CA VAL A 109 17.61 2.82 -1.30
C VAL A 109 17.10 4.11 -0.68
N VAL A 110 16.70 5.06 -1.51
CA VAL A 110 16.08 6.31 -1.07
C VAL A 110 14.57 6.16 -1.11
N ALA A 111 13.95 6.35 0.05
CA ALA A 111 12.51 6.34 0.25
C ALA A 111 12.02 7.73 0.65
N LEU A 112 10.98 8.22 0.00
CA LEU A 112 10.26 9.44 0.39
C LEU A 112 8.96 9.02 1.06
N ARG A 113 8.73 9.45 2.28
CA ARG A 113 7.44 9.22 2.95
C ARG A 113 6.34 10.01 2.21
N ASP A 114 5.30 9.32 1.77
CA ASP A 114 4.09 10.00 1.28
C ASP A 114 3.32 10.57 2.49
N PRO A 115 2.97 11.85 2.49
CA PRO A 115 2.18 12.45 3.57
C PRO A 115 0.74 11.93 3.60
N ARG A 116 0.27 11.34 2.48
CA ARG A 116 -1.08 10.78 2.36
C ARG A 116 -1.10 9.35 2.89
N THR A 117 -1.49 9.19 4.14
CA THR A 117 -1.66 7.89 4.79
C THR A 117 -3.11 7.45 4.69
N ILE A 118 -3.35 6.19 4.37
CA ILE A 118 -4.66 5.56 4.48
C ILE A 118 -4.85 5.21 5.95
N SER A 119 -5.98 5.62 6.54
CA SER A 119 -6.27 5.34 7.94
C SER A 119 -7.47 4.41 8.07
N LEU A 120 -7.47 3.60 9.11
CA LEU A 120 -8.67 2.91 9.53
C LEU A 120 -9.74 3.93 9.94
N LEU A 121 -11.00 3.59 9.70
CA LEU A 121 -12.16 4.31 10.25
C LEU A 121 -12.43 3.71 11.63
N PRO A 122 -12.05 4.40 12.72
CA PRO A 122 -11.98 3.80 14.05
C PRO A 122 -13.35 3.43 14.66
N GLU A 123 -14.39 4.15 14.25
CA GLU A 123 -15.76 3.95 14.74
C GLU A 123 -16.52 2.86 13.97
N ALA A 124 -15.86 2.17 13.03
CA ALA A 124 -16.53 1.12 12.26
C ALA A 124 -16.75 -0.14 13.12
N PRO A 125 -17.97 -0.69 13.13
CA PRO A 125 -18.27 -1.89 13.91
C PRO A 125 -17.58 -3.14 13.39
N TRP A 126 -17.18 -3.13 12.10
CA TRP A 126 -16.46 -4.20 11.42
C TRP A 126 -15.82 -3.67 10.13
N HIS A 127 -14.92 -4.45 9.51
CA HIS A 127 -14.08 -4.02 8.41
C HIS A 127 -14.18 -4.99 7.22
N LEU A 128 -14.43 -4.43 6.03
CA LEU A 128 -14.40 -5.14 4.74
C LEU A 128 -13.11 -4.78 3.99
N PHE A 129 -12.36 -5.78 3.54
CA PHE A 129 -11.19 -5.59 2.68
C PHE A 129 -11.42 -6.31 1.34
N ALA A 130 -11.28 -5.60 0.23
CA ALA A 130 -11.41 -6.22 -1.09
C ALA A 130 -10.41 -5.63 -2.09
N GLY A 131 -9.69 -6.51 -2.79
CA GLY A 131 -8.68 -6.15 -3.77
C GLY A 131 -7.91 -7.34 -4.31
N GLU A 132 -7.10 -7.07 -5.33
CA GLU A 132 -6.20 -8.07 -5.89
C GLU A 132 -4.83 -8.06 -5.16
N GLU A 133 -3.91 -8.92 -5.56
CA GLU A 133 -2.64 -9.16 -4.86
C GLU A 133 -1.86 -7.89 -4.48
N THR A 134 -1.89 -6.83 -5.31
CA THR A 134 -1.17 -5.59 -4.99
C THR A 134 -1.74 -4.85 -3.77
N ALA A 135 -2.97 -5.17 -3.37
CA ALA A 135 -3.60 -4.61 -2.19
C ALA A 135 -3.10 -5.25 -0.88
N ALA A 136 -2.58 -6.47 -0.94
CA ALA A 136 -2.20 -7.27 0.23
C ALA A 136 -1.28 -6.53 1.21
N PRO A 137 -0.23 -5.79 0.78
CA PRO A 137 0.64 -5.08 1.72
C PRO A 137 -0.08 -4.00 2.53
N ALA A 138 -0.95 -3.23 1.89
CA ALA A 138 -1.75 -2.22 2.57
C ALA A 138 -2.78 -2.87 3.52
N PHE A 139 -3.42 -3.97 3.09
CA PHE A 139 -4.34 -4.73 3.93
C PHE A 139 -3.64 -5.27 5.17
N GLY A 140 -2.49 -5.93 5.02
CA GLY A 140 -1.73 -6.47 6.15
C GLY A 140 -1.35 -5.39 7.16
N SER A 141 -0.88 -4.25 6.68
CA SER A 141 -0.56 -3.10 7.53
C SER A 141 -1.77 -2.58 8.31
N LEU A 142 -2.91 -2.40 7.64
CA LEU A 142 -4.15 -1.94 8.29
C LEU A 142 -4.73 -2.99 9.23
N MET A 143 -4.74 -4.26 8.85
CA MET A 143 -5.30 -5.36 9.64
C MET A 143 -4.59 -5.55 10.97
N ARG A 144 -3.27 -5.29 11.05
CA ARG A 144 -2.54 -5.32 12.33
C ARG A 144 -3.03 -4.26 13.32
N ALA A 145 -3.62 -3.18 12.81
CA ALA A 145 -4.19 -2.12 13.65
C ALA A 145 -5.69 -2.30 13.95
N VAL A 146 -6.36 -3.25 13.29
CA VAL A 146 -7.75 -3.59 13.62
C VAL A 146 -7.79 -4.29 14.98
N PRO A 147 -8.63 -3.84 15.93
CA PRO A 147 -8.79 -4.51 17.21
C PRO A 147 -9.06 -6.00 17.05
N ALA A 148 -8.46 -6.84 17.92
CA ALA A 148 -8.62 -8.29 17.83
C ALA A 148 -10.09 -8.74 17.89
N SER A 149 -10.92 -8.00 18.62
CA SER A 149 -12.36 -8.26 18.78
C SER A 149 -13.20 -7.80 17.58
N ALA A 150 -12.67 -6.94 16.70
CA ALA A 150 -13.43 -6.46 15.56
C ALA A 150 -13.47 -7.52 14.44
N MET A 151 -14.64 -7.66 13.83
CA MET A 151 -14.85 -8.55 12.69
C MET A 151 -14.13 -8.01 11.45
N VAL A 152 -13.44 -8.90 10.74
CA VAL A 152 -12.83 -8.62 9.44
C VAL A 152 -13.36 -9.64 8.44
N VAL A 153 -13.85 -9.16 7.32
CA VAL A 153 -14.32 -9.97 6.19
C VAL A 153 -13.75 -9.41 4.89
N GLY A 154 -13.83 -10.15 3.81
CA GLY A 154 -13.49 -9.63 2.49
C GLY A 154 -12.99 -10.68 1.52
N VAL A 155 -12.45 -10.18 0.40
CA VAL A 155 -11.97 -11.00 -0.71
C VAL A 155 -10.59 -10.53 -1.13
N GLN A 156 -9.66 -11.47 -1.19
CA GLN A 156 -8.36 -11.31 -1.83
C GLN A 156 -8.33 -12.09 -3.13
N GLN A 157 -8.07 -11.42 -4.23
CA GLN A 157 -7.88 -12.07 -5.53
C GLN A 157 -6.39 -12.16 -5.84
N ALA A 158 -5.96 -13.30 -6.40
CA ALA A 158 -4.62 -13.50 -6.95
C ALA A 158 -4.70 -14.20 -8.31
N ASP A 159 -3.57 -14.41 -8.98
CA ASP A 159 -3.58 -15.16 -10.23
C ASP A 159 -3.82 -16.65 -9.98
N ASP A 160 -3.01 -17.23 -9.10
CA ASP A 160 -3.11 -18.62 -8.66
C ASP A 160 -3.14 -18.74 -7.13
N GLU A 161 -3.41 -19.92 -6.61
CA GLU A 161 -3.47 -20.20 -5.17
C GLU A 161 -2.15 -19.83 -4.46
N ASP A 162 -1.01 -20.14 -5.08
CA ASP A 162 0.32 -19.88 -4.53
C ASP A 162 0.70 -18.38 -4.55
N ASP A 163 -0.03 -17.53 -5.27
CA ASP A 163 0.18 -16.08 -5.33
C ASP A 163 -0.51 -15.31 -4.21
N HIS A 164 -1.27 -15.98 -3.36
CA HIS A 164 -1.90 -15.35 -2.21
C HIS A 164 -0.90 -15.07 -1.07
N ILE A 165 -0.63 -13.79 -0.82
CA ILE A 165 0.13 -13.38 0.36
C ILE A 165 -0.71 -13.66 1.62
N THR A 166 -0.09 -14.30 2.62
CA THR A 166 -0.74 -14.56 3.91
C THR A 166 -0.96 -13.24 4.66
N LEU A 167 -2.22 -12.96 4.96
CA LEU A 167 -2.64 -11.76 5.70
C LEU A 167 -2.78 -12.05 7.20
N PRO A 168 -2.68 -11.03 8.08
CA PRO A 168 -2.89 -11.17 9.52
C PRO A 168 -4.28 -11.68 9.91
N ARG A 169 -5.27 -11.44 9.07
CA ARG A 169 -6.66 -11.93 9.22
C ARG A 169 -7.09 -12.59 7.92
N PRO A 170 -7.73 -13.76 7.96
CA PRO A 170 -8.11 -14.48 6.76
C PRO A 170 -9.19 -13.73 5.97
N LEU A 171 -9.07 -13.77 4.66
CA LEU A 171 -10.11 -13.33 3.70
C LEU A 171 -10.51 -14.51 2.80
N THR A 172 -11.64 -14.41 2.15
CA THR A 172 -12.00 -15.31 1.05
C THR A 172 -10.97 -15.14 -0.07
N ARG A 173 -10.40 -16.24 -0.55
CA ARG A 173 -9.43 -16.26 -1.65
C ARG A 173 -10.13 -16.66 -2.93
N ILE A 174 -9.81 -15.99 -4.02
CA ILE A 174 -10.27 -16.32 -5.37
C ILE A 174 -9.14 -16.17 -6.37
N GLU A 175 -9.08 -17.03 -7.37
CA GLU A 175 -8.02 -17.10 -8.37
C GLU A 175 -8.54 -16.65 -9.74
N ARG A 176 -7.70 -15.94 -10.50
CA ARG A 176 -8.00 -15.47 -11.87
C ARG A 176 -7.62 -16.47 -12.95
N HIS A 177 -6.66 -17.35 -12.68
CA HIS A 177 -6.14 -18.34 -13.62
C HIS A 177 -5.73 -17.73 -14.98
N GLY A 178 -4.90 -16.68 -14.96
CA GLY A 178 -4.43 -15.96 -16.14
C GLY A 178 -5.36 -14.88 -16.68
N ALA A 179 -6.58 -14.73 -16.13
CA ALA A 179 -7.46 -13.62 -16.49
C ALA A 179 -6.93 -12.29 -15.93
N SER A 180 -7.27 -11.19 -16.58
CA SER A 180 -6.84 -9.86 -16.16
C SER A 180 -7.47 -9.45 -14.83
N ALA A 181 -6.68 -8.88 -13.92
CA ALA A 181 -7.20 -8.22 -12.71
C ALA A 181 -7.92 -6.89 -13.02
N ALA A 182 -7.72 -6.35 -14.24
CA ALA A 182 -8.38 -5.11 -14.66
C ALA A 182 -9.85 -5.33 -14.96
N SER A 183 -10.72 -4.52 -14.33
CA SER A 183 -12.18 -4.63 -14.46
C SER A 183 -12.69 -6.02 -14.07
N SER A 184 -12.14 -6.62 -13.01
CA SER A 184 -12.47 -7.97 -12.57
C SER A 184 -13.90 -8.08 -12.07
N GLN A 185 -14.80 -8.58 -12.93
CA GLN A 185 -16.17 -8.88 -12.55
C GLN A 185 -16.21 -10.01 -11.51
N GLN A 186 -15.31 -10.98 -11.61
CA GLN A 186 -15.18 -12.07 -10.63
C GLN A 186 -14.96 -11.55 -9.20
N LEU A 187 -14.10 -10.54 -9.02
CA LEU A 187 -13.89 -9.96 -7.70
C LEU A 187 -15.12 -9.20 -7.20
N VAL A 188 -15.82 -8.49 -8.10
CA VAL A 188 -17.10 -7.81 -7.76
C VAL A 188 -18.15 -8.81 -7.31
N ASP A 189 -18.32 -9.90 -8.06
CA ASP A 189 -19.31 -10.95 -7.77
C ASP A 189 -18.99 -11.66 -6.46
N ALA A 190 -17.71 -11.93 -6.19
CA ALA A 190 -17.27 -12.51 -4.93
C ALA A 190 -17.57 -11.59 -3.71
N VAL A 191 -17.37 -10.27 -3.86
CA VAL A 191 -17.76 -9.31 -2.82
C VAL A 191 -19.27 -9.23 -2.67
N ALA A 192 -20.02 -9.30 -3.77
CA ALA A 192 -21.48 -9.30 -3.75
C ALA A 192 -22.06 -10.54 -3.06
N ALA A 193 -21.38 -11.68 -3.16
CA ALA A 193 -21.78 -12.94 -2.53
C ALA A 193 -21.45 -13.03 -1.03
N LEU A 194 -20.66 -12.08 -0.46
CA LEU A 194 -20.37 -12.09 0.96
C LEU A 194 -21.63 -11.89 1.81
N ASP A 195 -21.75 -12.71 2.84
CA ASP A 195 -22.74 -12.52 3.91
C ASP A 195 -22.23 -11.41 4.84
N LEU A 196 -22.72 -10.20 4.64
CA LEU A 196 -22.28 -9.01 5.39
C LEU A 196 -23.34 -8.65 6.44
N PRO A 197 -22.92 -8.14 7.63
CA PRO A 197 -23.87 -7.62 8.60
C PRO A 197 -24.78 -6.53 8.01
N GLU A 198 -26.02 -6.45 8.49
CA GLU A 198 -26.98 -5.42 8.05
C GLU A 198 -26.48 -4.00 8.28
N VAL A 199 -25.80 -3.77 9.42
CA VAL A 199 -25.21 -2.47 9.73
C VAL A 199 -23.92 -2.33 8.92
N PRO A 200 -23.81 -1.31 8.05
CA PRO A 200 -22.59 -1.09 7.27
C PRO A 200 -21.34 -0.91 8.13
N GLY A 201 -20.26 -1.58 7.76
CA GLY A 201 -18.93 -1.41 8.33
C GLY A 201 -18.11 -0.34 7.60
N ALA A 202 -16.78 -0.45 7.71
CA ALA A 202 -15.84 0.30 6.87
C ALA A 202 -15.28 -0.60 5.77
N ALA A 203 -15.28 -0.13 4.53
CA ALA A 203 -14.69 -0.85 3.41
C ALA A 203 -13.36 -0.22 2.98
N TYR A 204 -12.38 -1.06 2.69
CA TYR A 204 -11.06 -0.71 2.16
C TYR A 204 -10.89 -1.44 0.82
N LEU A 205 -10.98 -0.66 -0.25
CA LEU A 205 -10.98 -1.17 -1.63
C LEU A 205 -9.72 -0.67 -2.32
N PHE A 206 -8.74 -1.56 -2.51
CA PHE A 206 -7.44 -1.19 -3.06
C PHE A 206 -7.08 -2.09 -4.25
N GLY A 207 -6.20 -1.58 -5.12
CA GLY A 207 -5.71 -2.31 -6.29
C GLY A 207 -6.05 -1.63 -7.61
N GLU A 208 -6.56 -2.38 -8.60
CA GLU A 208 -6.87 -1.86 -9.91
C GLU A 208 -8.04 -0.86 -9.88
N ALA A 209 -7.84 0.29 -10.53
CA ALA A 209 -8.70 1.46 -10.39
C ALA A 209 -10.17 1.19 -10.76
N ARG A 210 -10.44 0.47 -11.85
CA ARG A 210 -11.80 0.22 -12.31
C ARG A 210 -12.50 -0.83 -11.47
N THR A 211 -11.81 -1.89 -11.11
CA THR A 211 -12.34 -2.96 -10.25
C THR A 211 -12.81 -2.40 -8.92
N ILE A 212 -11.98 -1.60 -8.24
CA ILE A 212 -12.37 -1.01 -6.95
C ILE A 212 -13.54 -0.01 -7.08
N GLN A 213 -13.67 0.69 -8.24
CA GLN A 213 -14.84 1.54 -8.49
C GLN A 213 -16.12 0.73 -8.72
N MET A 214 -16.03 -0.42 -9.38
CA MET A 214 -17.18 -1.33 -9.56
C MET A 214 -17.65 -1.86 -8.20
N ILE A 215 -16.73 -2.33 -7.34
CA ILE A 215 -17.07 -2.77 -5.98
C ILE A 215 -17.69 -1.62 -5.18
N ARG A 216 -17.10 -0.42 -5.23
CA ARG A 216 -17.65 0.75 -4.55
C ARG A 216 -19.06 1.07 -5.02
N THR A 217 -19.31 1.01 -6.34
CA THR A 217 -20.63 1.24 -6.91
C THR A 217 -21.63 0.22 -6.34
N HIS A 218 -21.31 -1.07 -6.36
CA HIS A 218 -22.12 -2.11 -5.75
C HIS A 218 -22.46 -1.82 -4.29
N LEU A 219 -21.46 -1.51 -3.45
CA LEU A 219 -21.70 -1.23 -2.04
C LEU A 219 -22.63 -0.01 -1.83
N VAL A 220 -22.47 1.04 -2.65
CA VAL A 220 -23.29 2.27 -2.54
C VAL A 220 -24.70 2.08 -3.09
N THR A 221 -24.84 1.52 -4.31
CA THR A 221 -26.13 1.47 -5.03
C THR A 221 -26.98 0.29 -4.62
N ASP A 222 -26.35 -0.88 -4.45
CA ASP A 222 -27.11 -2.12 -4.24
C ASP A 222 -27.24 -2.44 -2.74
N ARG A 223 -26.23 -2.05 -1.94
CA ARG A 223 -26.23 -2.29 -0.49
C ARG A 223 -26.47 -1.04 0.37
N GLY A 224 -26.64 0.13 -0.24
CA GLY A 224 -26.99 1.38 0.47
C GLY A 224 -25.92 1.95 1.37
N TRP A 225 -24.64 1.59 1.19
CA TRP A 225 -23.55 2.09 2.03
C TRP A 225 -23.28 3.58 1.83
N ASN A 226 -22.95 4.26 2.92
CA ASN A 226 -22.50 5.64 2.83
C ASN A 226 -21.09 5.69 2.18
N ARG A 227 -20.90 6.59 1.23
CA ARG A 227 -19.60 6.79 0.56
C ARG A 227 -18.46 7.09 1.51
N ARG A 228 -18.74 7.69 2.67
CA ARG A 228 -17.74 8.00 3.70
C ARG A 228 -17.24 6.79 4.46
N SER A 229 -17.99 5.68 4.42
CA SER A 229 -17.56 4.39 4.99
C SER A 229 -16.67 3.59 4.05
N ILE A 230 -16.38 4.12 2.86
CA ILE A 230 -15.63 3.39 1.82
C ILE A 230 -14.36 4.15 1.48
N VAL A 231 -13.23 3.59 1.87
CA VAL A 231 -11.89 4.08 1.55
C VAL A 231 -11.43 3.39 0.28
N THR A 232 -11.11 4.16 -0.77
CA THR A 232 -10.59 3.61 -2.02
C THR A 232 -9.17 4.11 -2.28
N LYS A 233 -8.28 3.23 -2.72
CA LYS A 233 -6.94 3.60 -3.16
C LYS A 233 -6.57 2.82 -4.42
N PRO A 234 -6.64 3.45 -5.61
CA PRO A 234 -6.11 2.84 -6.82
C PRO A 234 -4.59 2.77 -6.74
N PHE A 235 -4.02 1.62 -7.09
CA PHE A 235 -2.58 1.40 -7.18
C PHE A 235 -2.12 1.39 -8.63
N TRP A 236 -2.97 0.92 -9.54
CA TRP A 236 -2.67 0.86 -10.96
C TRP A 236 -3.93 0.87 -11.83
N THR A 237 -3.73 1.08 -13.12
CA THR A 237 -4.73 0.90 -14.17
C THR A 237 -4.02 0.63 -15.48
N PRO A 238 -4.58 -0.19 -16.39
CA PRO A 238 -3.95 -0.47 -17.68
C PRO A 238 -3.59 0.81 -18.45
N GLY A 239 -2.42 0.80 -19.07
CA GLY A 239 -1.96 1.89 -19.95
C GLY A 239 -1.47 3.15 -19.26
N LYS A 240 -1.51 3.25 -17.93
CA LYS A 240 -0.96 4.39 -17.19
C LYS A 240 0.30 4.02 -16.42
N ARG A 241 1.30 4.89 -16.45
CA ARG A 241 2.54 4.76 -15.68
C ARG A 241 2.40 5.54 -14.37
N GLY A 242 2.00 4.86 -13.29
CA GLY A 242 1.77 5.47 -11.98
C GLY A 242 0.38 6.11 -11.85
N LEU A 243 -0.19 6.03 -10.66
CA LEU A 243 -1.40 6.73 -10.24
C LEU A 243 -0.99 7.60 -9.05
N ASP A 244 -0.45 8.78 -9.34
CA ASP A 244 -0.09 9.79 -8.33
C ASP A 244 -1.20 10.80 -8.09
#